data_cc7d204282348824c4b16dd50ad78e3c
#
_entry.id   cc7d204282348824c4b16dd50ad78e3c
#
_cell.length_a   1.000
_cell.length_b   1.000
_cell.length_c   1.000
_cell.angle_alpha   90.00
_cell.angle_beta   90.00
_cell.angle_gamma   90.00
#
_symmetry.space_group_name_H-M   'P 1'
#
loop_
_entity.id
_entity.type
_entity.pdbx_description
1 polymer ?
#
loop_
_entity_poly.entity_id
_entity_poly.type
_entity_poly.pdbx_seq_one_letter_code
_entity_poly.pdbx_strand_id
1 'polypeptide(L)'
;YMPMLLSYICKVDFMKHPWYQNAGKALAYTWQPESKNIGFGDGNEKLESPGRVQIGFADFLARETGDPYAGWLAAQSSKALHDDILMRLYRIVRDKTTYNTTLPENAPKFTWHQDIGEVMMHSDLGNTKKNLALGFRSSIFGSGSHTVSNQNAFQLIYKGADVYRSTGYYLNFEDAHNLMSYRHSRAHNTILVNGIGQPFTTKGYGNINCAM
;
A
#
# COMPACT_ATOMS: atom_id res chain seq x y z
N TYR A 1 12.01 6.04 12.04
CA TYR A 1 12.77 6.49 13.23
C TYR A 1 12.08 7.61 14.00
N MET A 2 11.26 8.43 13.35
CA MET A 2 10.55 9.51 14.05
C MET A 2 9.70 9.00 15.22
N PRO A 3 8.92 7.90 15.10
CA PRO A 3 8.19 7.35 16.24
C PRO A 3 9.10 6.94 17.40
N MET A 4 10.29 6.43 17.11
CA MET A 4 11.27 6.08 18.15
C MET A 4 11.81 7.31 18.87
N LEU A 5 12.11 8.38 18.12
CA LEU A 5 12.56 9.64 18.70
C LEU A 5 11.46 10.25 19.59
N LEU A 6 10.23 10.24 19.12
CA LEU A 6 9.06 10.68 19.91
C LEU A 6 8.86 9.81 21.15
N SER A 7 9.02 8.48 21.02
CA SER A 7 8.94 7.56 22.17
C SER A 7 9.99 7.93 23.24
N TYR A 8 11.21 8.24 22.82
CA TYR A 8 12.26 8.66 23.72
C TYR A 8 11.94 9.98 24.43
N ILE A 9 11.48 10.98 23.69
CA ILE A 9 11.16 12.30 24.22
C ILE A 9 9.92 12.26 25.14
N CYS A 10 8.85 11.61 24.69
CA CYS A 10 7.55 11.60 25.39
C CYS A 10 7.45 10.51 26.46
N LYS A 11 8.43 9.60 26.55
CA LYS A 11 8.40 8.41 27.43
C LYS A 11 7.18 7.50 27.17
N VAL A 12 6.68 7.47 25.94
CA VAL A 12 5.57 6.65 25.48
C VAL A 12 6.07 5.76 24.36
N ASP A 13 5.84 4.45 24.44
CA ASP A 13 6.22 3.53 23.37
C ASP A 13 5.22 3.58 22.21
N PHE A 14 5.45 4.50 21.28
CA PHE A 14 4.62 4.66 20.09
C PHE A 14 4.65 3.43 19.17
N MET A 15 5.67 2.58 19.23
CA MET A 15 5.73 1.37 18.41
C MET A 15 4.67 0.33 18.81
N LYS A 16 4.12 0.42 20.02
CA LYS A 16 2.98 -0.41 20.45
C LYS A 16 1.64 0.03 19.89
N HIS A 17 1.58 1.18 19.23
CA HIS A 17 0.33 1.63 18.62
C HIS A 17 -0.13 0.63 17.53
N PRO A 18 -1.44 0.27 17.47
CA PRO A 18 -1.96 -0.73 16.53
C PRO A 18 -1.60 -0.48 15.07
N TRP A 19 -1.45 0.78 14.67
CA TRP A 19 -1.03 1.14 13.33
C TRP A 19 0.33 0.53 12.96
N TYR A 20 1.33 0.66 13.84
CA TYR A 20 2.67 0.09 13.58
C TYR A 20 2.65 -1.44 13.63
N GLN A 21 1.84 -2.01 14.51
CA GLN A 21 1.71 -3.46 14.65
C GLN A 21 1.04 -4.13 13.43
N ASN A 22 0.23 -3.39 12.66
CA ASN A 22 -0.47 -3.90 11.48
C ASN A 22 0.14 -3.40 10.15
N ALA A 23 1.01 -2.40 10.20
CA ALA A 23 1.55 -1.75 8.99
C ALA A 23 2.37 -2.70 8.10
N GLY A 24 3.09 -3.66 8.68
CA GLY A 24 3.88 -4.63 7.91
C GLY A 24 3.02 -5.55 7.06
N LYS A 25 1.91 -6.05 7.62
CA LYS A 25 0.94 -6.84 6.86
C LYS A 25 0.31 -6.01 5.74
N ALA A 26 -0.15 -4.81 6.03
CA ALA A 26 -0.70 -3.90 5.03
C ALA A 26 0.29 -3.63 3.89
N LEU A 27 1.54 -3.38 4.24
CA LEU A 27 2.60 -3.12 3.28
C LEU A 27 2.86 -4.33 2.37
N ALA A 28 2.93 -5.55 2.93
CA ALA A 28 3.17 -6.78 2.18
C ALA A 28 2.04 -7.09 1.17
N TYR A 29 0.79 -6.87 1.55
CA TYR A 29 -0.36 -7.10 0.66
C TYR A 29 -0.51 -6.02 -0.42
N THR A 30 -0.08 -4.80 -0.14
CA THR A 30 -0.09 -3.70 -1.11
C THR A 30 1.08 -3.79 -2.10
N TRP A 31 2.26 -4.20 -1.62
CA TRP A 31 3.53 -4.12 -2.33
C TRP A 31 4.19 -5.48 -2.45
N GLN A 32 3.51 -6.43 -3.11
CA GLN A 32 4.09 -7.74 -3.36
C GLN A 32 5.42 -7.62 -4.15
N PRO A 33 6.49 -8.34 -3.76
CA PRO A 33 7.75 -8.34 -4.50
C PRO A 33 7.59 -8.72 -5.98
N GLU A 34 8.35 -8.09 -6.86
CA GLU A 34 8.34 -8.32 -8.32
C GLU A 34 6.96 -8.12 -8.97
N SER A 35 6.09 -7.31 -8.38
CA SER A 35 4.74 -7.03 -8.84
C SER A 35 4.49 -5.54 -8.98
N LYS A 36 3.54 -5.13 -9.78
CA LYS A 36 2.91 -3.83 -9.63
C LYS A 36 2.18 -3.78 -8.29
N ASN A 37 2.10 -2.59 -7.71
CA ASN A 37 1.40 -2.40 -6.44
C ASN A 37 -0.11 -2.33 -6.61
N ILE A 38 -0.84 -2.77 -5.61
CA ILE A 38 -2.24 -2.41 -5.45
C ILE A 38 -2.27 -1.00 -4.84
N GLY A 39 -2.87 -0.03 -5.53
CA GLY A 39 -2.89 1.35 -5.04
C GLY A 39 -4.06 2.13 -5.61
N PHE A 40 -4.71 2.89 -4.74
CA PHE A 40 -5.82 3.76 -5.05
C PHE A 40 -5.45 5.20 -4.73
N GLY A 41 -5.93 6.15 -5.52
CA GLY A 41 -5.49 7.54 -5.47
C GLY A 41 -4.61 7.86 -6.66
N ASP A 42 -3.83 8.92 -6.59
CA ASP A 42 -2.98 9.42 -7.66
C ASP A 42 -1.57 8.79 -7.69
N GLY A 43 -1.51 7.47 -7.49
CA GLY A 43 -0.26 6.72 -7.51
C GLY A 43 0.40 6.69 -8.89
N ASN A 44 1.73 6.67 -8.90
CA ASN A 44 2.50 6.54 -10.13
C ASN A 44 2.58 5.08 -10.57
N GLU A 45 1.89 4.73 -11.66
CA GLU A 45 1.83 3.37 -12.20
C GLU A 45 3.17 2.86 -12.77
N LYS A 46 4.14 3.73 -12.96
CA LYS A 46 5.48 3.34 -13.43
C LYS A 46 6.34 2.75 -12.31
N LEU A 47 5.97 2.99 -11.06
CA LEU A 47 6.72 2.45 -9.93
C LEU A 47 6.63 0.93 -9.92
N GLU A 48 7.79 0.29 -9.95
CA GLU A 48 7.92 -1.13 -9.66
C GLU A 48 7.84 -1.36 -8.15
N SER A 49 7.21 -2.42 -7.77
CA SER A 49 6.95 -2.73 -6.38
C SER A 49 7.84 -3.86 -5.86
N PRO A 50 8.26 -3.80 -4.61
CA PRO A 50 8.34 -2.63 -3.74
C PRO A 50 9.59 -1.80 -4.04
N GLY A 51 9.45 -0.48 -3.90
CA GLY A 51 10.59 0.44 -4.00
C GLY A 51 11.42 0.52 -2.72
N ARG A 52 12.48 1.31 -2.76
CA ARG A 52 13.45 1.46 -1.64
C ARG A 52 12.81 1.96 -0.35
N VAL A 53 11.85 2.88 -0.45
CA VAL A 53 11.14 3.43 0.69
C VAL A 53 10.32 2.36 1.39
N GLN A 54 9.58 1.56 0.62
CA GLN A 54 8.75 0.47 1.15
C GLN A 54 9.61 -0.60 1.83
N ILE A 55 10.71 -1.01 1.20
CA ILE A 55 11.63 -1.99 1.79
C ILE A 55 12.31 -1.45 3.03
N GLY A 56 12.77 -0.19 3.01
CA GLY A 56 13.38 0.44 4.19
C GLY A 56 12.39 0.55 5.35
N PHE A 57 11.13 0.86 5.06
CA PHE A 57 10.08 0.90 6.08
C PHE A 57 9.74 -0.50 6.60
N ALA A 58 9.70 -1.51 5.73
CA ALA A 58 9.52 -2.90 6.14
C ALA A 58 10.66 -3.38 7.06
N ASP A 59 11.93 -3.10 6.73
CA ASP A 59 13.07 -3.40 7.59
C ASP A 59 12.96 -2.72 8.98
N PHE A 60 12.54 -1.47 9.00
CA PHE A 60 12.28 -0.75 10.26
C PHE A 60 11.18 -1.42 11.09
N LEU A 61 10.03 -1.71 10.48
CA LEU A 61 8.91 -2.37 11.17
C LEU A 61 9.31 -3.75 11.70
N ALA A 62 10.00 -4.55 10.89
CA ALA A 62 10.47 -5.88 11.30
C ALA A 62 11.36 -5.82 12.53
N ARG A 63 12.28 -4.85 12.60
CA ARG A 63 13.18 -4.68 13.74
C ARG A 63 12.49 -4.18 15.00
N GLU A 64 11.54 -3.28 14.88
CA GLU A 64 10.93 -2.62 16.03
C GLU A 64 9.67 -3.36 16.54
N THR A 65 8.95 -4.07 15.67
CA THR A 65 7.71 -4.76 16.04
C THR A 65 7.79 -6.28 16.00
N GLY A 66 8.79 -6.83 15.32
CA GLY A 66 8.89 -8.27 15.06
C GLY A 66 7.87 -8.78 14.02
N ASP A 67 7.22 -7.88 13.26
CA ASP A 67 6.20 -8.24 12.27
C ASP A 67 6.78 -9.17 11.19
N PRO A 68 6.26 -10.40 11.02
CA PRO A 68 6.81 -11.37 10.09
C PRO A 68 6.54 -11.01 8.62
N TYR A 69 5.47 -10.29 8.31
CA TYR A 69 5.19 -9.81 6.95
C TYR A 69 6.19 -8.73 6.55
N ALA A 70 6.48 -7.81 7.46
CA ALA A 70 7.50 -6.79 7.27
C ALA A 70 8.88 -7.42 7.08
N GLY A 71 9.22 -8.42 7.89
CA GLY A 71 10.49 -9.15 7.81
C GLY A 71 10.63 -9.90 6.49
N TRP A 72 9.60 -10.61 6.05
CA TRP A 72 9.57 -11.26 4.75
C TRP A 72 9.75 -10.24 3.61
N LEU A 73 9.01 -9.14 3.61
CA LEU A 73 9.10 -8.13 2.57
C LEU A 73 10.49 -7.47 2.52
N ALA A 74 11.06 -7.15 3.67
CA ALA A 74 12.40 -6.58 3.76
C ALA A 74 13.48 -7.50 3.19
N ALA A 75 13.33 -8.83 3.36
CA ALA A 75 14.27 -9.83 2.87
C ALA A 75 14.24 -10.00 1.34
N GLN A 76 13.18 -9.56 0.65
CA GLN A 76 13.03 -9.73 -0.80
C GLN A 76 13.97 -8.82 -1.61
N SER A 77 14.56 -7.80 -1.02
CA SER A 77 15.42 -6.87 -1.74
C SER A 77 16.61 -6.37 -0.93
N SER A 78 17.76 -6.99 -1.15
CA SER A 78 19.03 -6.52 -0.58
C SER A 78 19.51 -5.18 -1.16
N LYS A 79 19.05 -4.81 -2.37
CA LYS A 79 19.48 -3.59 -3.07
C LYS A 79 18.80 -2.32 -2.55
N ALA A 80 17.62 -2.45 -1.96
CA ALA A 80 16.83 -1.31 -1.51
C ALA A 80 17.31 -0.67 -0.20
N LEU A 81 18.18 -1.36 0.53
CA LEU A 81 18.54 -0.97 1.89
C LEU A 81 19.57 0.17 1.99
N HIS A 82 20.07 0.74 0.90
CA HIS A 82 21.30 1.51 0.97
C HIS A 82 21.21 3.02 0.77
N ASP A 83 20.02 3.60 0.59
CA ASP A 83 19.97 4.94 0.01
C ASP A 83 19.68 6.09 0.96
N ASP A 84 19.04 5.86 2.08
CA ASP A 84 18.78 6.89 3.08
C ASP A 84 19.84 6.84 4.19
N ILE A 85 20.56 7.94 4.38
CA ILE A 85 21.60 8.04 5.43
C ILE A 85 21.02 7.80 6.83
N LEU A 86 19.79 8.24 7.08
CA LEU A 86 19.15 8.04 8.39
C LEU A 86 18.79 6.57 8.61
N MET A 87 18.36 5.86 7.58
CA MET A 87 18.14 4.41 7.65
C MET A 87 19.46 3.64 7.79
N ARG A 88 20.54 4.12 7.20
CA ARG A 88 21.88 3.53 7.43
C ARG A 88 22.33 3.70 8.88
N LEU A 89 22.20 4.88 9.43
CA LEU A 89 22.54 5.16 10.84
C LEU A 89 21.64 4.33 11.78
N TYR A 90 20.36 4.26 11.50
CA TYR A 90 19.43 3.43 12.26
C TYR A 90 19.87 1.96 12.27
N ARG A 91 20.25 1.40 11.12
CA ARG A 91 20.72 0.01 11.03
C ARG A 91 22.02 -0.22 11.78
N ILE A 92 22.96 0.72 11.77
CA ILE A 92 24.19 0.63 12.57
C ILE A 92 23.86 0.50 14.06
N VAL A 93 22.90 1.29 14.55
CA VAL A 93 22.43 1.23 15.94
C VAL A 93 21.69 -0.08 16.24
N ARG A 94 21.00 -0.65 15.25
CA ARG A 94 20.15 -1.84 15.34
C ARG A 94 20.73 -3.07 14.63
N ASP A 95 22.02 -3.12 14.35
CA ASP A 95 22.68 -4.16 13.55
C ASP A 95 22.46 -5.58 14.10
N LYS A 96 22.40 -5.72 15.41
CA LYS A 96 22.21 -7.00 16.11
C LYS A 96 20.74 -7.45 16.19
N THR A 97 19.80 -6.61 15.77
CA THR A 97 18.39 -6.99 15.79
C THR A 97 18.10 -7.92 14.63
N THR A 98 17.76 -9.17 14.93
CA THR A 98 17.33 -10.18 13.95
C THR A 98 15.80 -10.26 13.92
N TYR A 99 15.24 -10.60 12.77
CA TYR A 99 13.81 -10.83 12.60
C TYR A 99 13.55 -11.99 11.63
N ASN A 100 12.32 -12.52 11.65
CA ASN A 100 11.91 -13.58 10.74
C ASN A 100 11.80 -13.03 9.31
N THR A 101 12.41 -13.74 8.34
CA THR A 101 12.44 -13.37 6.92
C THR A 101 11.53 -14.24 6.04
N THR A 102 10.75 -15.13 6.66
CA THR A 102 9.83 -16.02 5.93
C THR A 102 8.39 -15.51 6.02
N LEU A 103 7.66 -15.64 4.91
CA LEU A 103 6.23 -15.38 4.91
C LEU A 103 5.54 -16.36 5.88
N PRO A 104 4.59 -15.89 6.72
CA PRO A 104 3.81 -16.79 7.56
C PRO A 104 3.11 -17.88 6.73
N GLU A 105 3.22 -19.14 7.15
CA GLU A 105 2.62 -20.29 6.44
C GLU A 105 1.10 -20.14 6.30
N ASN A 106 0.45 -19.58 7.30
CA ASN A 106 -0.99 -19.34 7.34
C ASN A 106 -1.37 -17.91 6.91
N ALA A 107 -0.58 -17.27 6.03
CA ALA A 107 -0.92 -15.96 5.51
C ALA A 107 -2.31 -16.02 4.83
N PRO A 108 -3.30 -15.24 5.29
CA PRO A 108 -4.62 -15.27 4.68
C PRO A 108 -4.57 -14.81 3.23
N LYS A 109 -5.50 -15.27 2.41
CA LYS A 109 -5.55 -14.86 1.00
C LYS A 109 -6.06 -13.45 0.79
N PHE A 110 -6.54 -12.80 1.82
CA PHE A 110 -6.97 -11.41 1.77
C PHE A 110 -6.65 -10.67 3.05
N THR A 111 -6.61 -9.34 2.95
CA THR A 111 -6.62 -8.43 4.09
C THR A 111 -7.64 -7.33 3.85
N TRP A 112 -8.36 -6.95 4.89
CA TRP A 112 -9.31 -5.86 4.88
C TRP A 112 -8.80 -4.74 5.79
N HIS A 113 -8.50 -3.60 5.19
CA HIS A 113 -8.14 -2.38 5.88
C HIS A 113 -9.43 -1.58 6.10
N GLN A 114 -10.14 -1.93 7.17
CA GLN A 114 -11.49 -1.45 7.44
C GLN A 114 -11.55 0.07 7.53
N ASP A 115 -10.61 0.68 8.24
CA ASP A 115 -10.60 2.13 8.49
C ASP A 115 -10.35 2.99 7.24
N ILE A 116 -9.78 2.41 6.19
CA ILE A 116 -9.57 3.09 4.91
C ILE A 116 -10.44 2.55 3.78
N GLY A 117 -11.22 1.50 4.04
CA GLY A 117 -12.15 0.92 3.06
C GLY A 117 -11.46 0.25 1.89
N GLU A 118 -10.40 -0.53 2.14
CA GLU A 118 -9.66 -1.24 1.11
C GLU A 118 -9.53 -2.73 1.44
N VAL A 119 -9.73 -3.57 0.44
CA VAL A 119 -9.49 -5.02 0.51
C VAL A 119 -8.45 -5.40 -0.53
N MET A 120 -7.48 -6.19 -0.13
CA MET A 120 -6.45 -6.74 -1.00
C MET A 120 -6.47 -8.26 -0.92
N MET A 121 -6.56 -8.92 -2.07
CA MET A 121 -6.65 -10.37 -2.21
C MET A 121 -5.49 -10.88 -3.04
N HIS A 122 -4.92 -12.01 -2.63
CA HIS A 122 -3.85 -12.70 -3.35
C HIS A 122 -4.15 -14.18 -3.42
N SER A 123 -4.08 -14.77 -4.61
CA SER A 123 -4.16 -16.23 -4.75
C SER A 123 -2.89 -16.89 -4.18
N ASP A 124 -1.74 -16.22 -4.31
CA ASP A 124 -0.43 -16.67 -3.81
C ASP A 124 0.47 -15.46 -3.51
N LEU A 125 0.40 -14.94 -2.28
CA LEU A 125 1.19 -13.79 -1.86
C LEU A 125 2.70 -14.05 -1.91
N GLY A 126 3.11 -15.29 -1.66
CA GLY A 126 4.52 -15.71 -1.64
C GLY A 126 5.15 -15.90 -3.01
N ASN A 127 4.34 -15.99 -4.09
CA ASN A 127 4.85 -16.29 -5.42
C ASN A 127 4.18 -15.44 -6.51
N THR A 128 4.79 -14.33 -6.86
CA THR A 128 4.28 -13.38 -7.85
C THR A 128 4.00 -14.03 -9.22
N LYS A 129 4.83 -14.99 -9.65
CA LYS A 129 4.67 -15.66 -10.96
C LYS A 129 3.43 -16.56 -11.05
N LYS A 130 2.81 -16.89 -9.92
CA LYS A 130 1.57 -17.67 -9.84
C LYS A 130 0.39 -16.85 -9.32
N ASN A 131 0.65 -15.63 -8.86
CA ASN A 131 -0.33 -14.82 -8.16
C ASN A 131 -1.32 -14.14 -9.11
N LEU A 132 -2.58 -14.18 -8.72
CA LEU A 132 -3.62 -13.26 -9.13
C LEU A 132 -3.93 -12.39 -7.92
N ALA A 133 -3.71 -11.10 -8.05
CA ALA A 133 -4.01 -10.12 -7.01
C ALA A 133 -5.16 -9.22 -7.43
N LEU A 134 -6.08 -8.96 -6.50
CA LEU A 134 -7.19 -8.03 -6.69
C LEU A 134 -7.23 -7.05 -5.53
N GLY A 135 -7.22 -5.77 -5.85
CA GLY A 135 -7.55 -4.69 -4.93
C GLY A 135 -8.96 -4.17 -5.16
N PHE A 136 -9.67 -3.87 -4.10
CA PHE A 136 -10.97 -3.21 -4.14
C PHE A 136 -11.01 -2.08 -3.13
N ARG A 137 -11.57 -0.94 -3.52
CA ARG A 137 -11.74 0.22 -2.66
C ARG A 137 -13.18 0.69 -2.63
N SER A 138 -13.71 0.87 -1.43
CA SER A 138 -14.92 1.63 -1.14
C SER A 138 -14.72 2.31 0.21
N SER A 139 -14.15 3.51 0.17
CA SER A 139 -13.62 4.21 1.33
C SER A 139 -14.65 5.14 1.95
N ILE A 140 -14.61 5.28 3.26
CA ILE A 140 -15.36 6.30 4.01
C ILE A 140 -14.84 7.73 3.75
N PHE A 141 -13.69 7.85 3.09
CA PHE A 141 -13.13 9.14 2.69
C PHE A 141 -13.52 9.45 1.25
N GLY A 142 -14.05 10.64 1.03
CA GLY A 142 -14.39 11.11 -0.32
C GLY A 142 -13.15 11.51 -1.13
N SER A 143 -13.39 12.23 -2.22
CA SER A 143 -12.35 12.70 -3.13
C SER A 143 -11.88 14.10 -2.76
N GLY A 144 -10.61 14.37 -2.92
CA GLY A 144 -10.01 15.68 -2.68
C GLY A 144 -8.50 15.58 -2.61
N SER A 145 -7.77 16.63 -3.06
CA SER A 145 -6.30 16.59 -3.15
C SER A 145 -5.84 15.36 -3.95
N HIS A 146 -5.02 14.49 -3.37
CA HIS A 146 -4.48 13.27 -3.98
C HIS A 146 -5.46 12.07 -3.97
N THR A 147 -6.64 12.20 -3.39
CA THR A 147 -7.69 11.18 -3.49
C THR A 147 -8.63 11.47 -4.66
N VAL A 148 -8.77 10.49 -5.55
CA VAL A 148 -9.56 10.58 -6.78
C VAL A 148 -10.96 9.98 -6.58
N SER A 149 -11.91 10.25 -7.52
CA SER A 149 -13.28 9.73 -7.44
C SER A 149 -13.36 8.26 -7.88
N ASN A 150 -12.80 7.37 -7.06
CA ASN A 150 -12.64 5.95 -7.35
C ASN A 150 -13.29 5.01 -6.32
N GLN A 151 -14.43 5.41 -5.75
CA GLN A 151 -15.19 4.49 -4.91
C GLN A 151 -15.72 3.32 -5.73
N ASN A 152 -15.77 2.14 -5.11
CA ASN A 152 -16.10 0.87 -5.76
C ASN A 152 -15.18 0.52 -6.94
N ALA A 153 -13.97 1.07 -6.95
CA ALA A 153 -12.97 0.73 -7.95
C ALA A 153 -12.22 -0.54 -7.57
N PHE A 154 -11.81 -1.26 -8.61
CA PHE A 154 -10.93 -2.41 -8.45
C PHE A 154 -9.68 -2.29 -9.32
N GLN A 155 -8.66 -3.03 -8.93
CA GLN A 155 -7.45 -3.28 -9.72
C GLN A 155 -7.21 -4.78 -9.78
N LEU A 156 -6.73 -5.27 -10.90
CA LEU A 156 -6.38 -6.66 -11.10
C LEU A 156 -4.97 -6.76 -11.63
N ILE A 157 -4.15 -7.57 -10.95
CA ILE A 157 -2.77 -7.83 -11.29
C ILE A 157 -2.60 -9.34 -11.47
N TYR A 158 -2.00 -9.77 -12.57
CA TYR A 158 -1.69 -11.17 -12.81
C TYR A 158 -0.20 -11.36 -13.09
N LYS A 159 0.43 -12.23 -12.33
CA LYS A 159 1.86 -12.52 -12.44
C LYS A 159 2.74 -11.27 -12.35
N GLY A 160 2.33 -10.31 -11.52
CA GLY A 160 3.04 -9.05 -11.30
C GLY A 160 2.76 -7.95 -12.30
N ALA A 161 2.00 -8.22 -13.37
CA ALA A 161 1.62 -7.24 -14.39
C ALA A 161 0.17 -6.78 -14.23
N ASP A 162 -0.07 -5.50 -14.56
CA ASP A 162 -1.43 -4.95 -14.54
C ASP A 162 -2.30 -5.60 -15.61
N VAL A 163 -3.50 -6.03 -15.21
CA VAL A 163 -4.59 -6.46 -16.11
C VAL A 163 -5.65 -5.36 -16.19
N TYR A 164 -6.05 -4.84 -15.03
CA TYR A 164 -6.94 -3.68 -14.90
C TYR A 164 -6.35 -2.69 -13.93
N ARG A 165 -6.09 -1.48 -14.42
CA ARG A 165 -5.58 -0.36 -13.65
C ARG A 165 -6.27 0.95 -14.09
N SER A 166 -6.10 2.01 -13.32
CA SER A 166 -6.51 3.36 -13.69
C SER A 166 -5.78 3.86 -14.96
N THR A 167 -6.36 4.83 -15.68
CA THR A 167 -5.88 5.30 -16.99
C THR A 167 -4.63 6.17 -16.94
N GLY A 168 -3.62 5.77 -16.23
CA GLY A 168 -2.34 6.46 -16.19
C GLY A 168 -2.24 7.53 -15.12
N TYR A 169 -1.14 8.27 -15.18
CA TYR A 169 -0.78 9.29 -14.21
C TYR A 169 -0.66 10.66 -14.89
N TYR A 170 -0.55 11.73 -14.17
CA TYR A 170 -0.42 13.09 -14.67
C TYR A 170 0.97 13.67 -14.42
N LEU A 171 1.39 14.66 -15.23
CA LEU A 171 2.70 15.29 -15.10
C LEU A 171 2.78 16.26 -13.92
N ASN A 172 1.69 17.00 -13.67
CA ASN A 172 1.55 17.89 -12.53
C ASN A 172 0.07 17.98 -12.11
N PHE A 173 -0.18 18.51 -10.91
CA PHE A 173 -1.52 18.54 -10.31
C PHE A 173 -2.54 19.37 -11.12
N GLU A 174 -2.08 20.38 -11.85
CA GLU A 174 -2.92 21.27 -12.69
C GLU A 174 -3.00 20.79 -14.15
N ASP A 175 -2.36 19.66 -14.47
CA ASP A 175 -2.39 19.08 -15.80
C ASP A 175 -3.81 18.81 -16.28
N ALA A 176 -4.07 19.09 -17.58
CA ALA A 176 -5.38 18.89 -18.18
C ALA A 176 -5.86 17.43 -18.07
N HIS A 177 -4.97 16.44 -18.19
CA HIS A 177 -5.30 15.04 -18.00
C HIS A 177 -5.77 14.78 -16.58
N ASN A 178 -5.11 15.36 -15.55
CA ASN A 178 -5.57 15.26 -14.17
C ASN A 178 -6.96 15.90 -14.00
N LEU A 179 -7.11 17.17 -14.41
CA LEU A 179 -8.32 17.95 -14.19
C LEU A 179 -9.55 17.41 -14.93
N MET A 180 -9.35 16.94 -16.16
CA MET A 180 -10.44 16.55 -17.07
C MET A 180 -10.73 15.05 -17.10
N SER A 181 -9.82 14.20 -16.61
CA SER A 181 -9.94 12.76 -16.70
C SER A 181 -9.53 12.03 -15.43
N TYR A 182 -8.24 12.09 -15.05
CA TYR A 182 -7.67 11.17 -14.07
C TYR A 182 -8.32 11.21 -12.68
N ARG A 183 -8.71 12.38 -12.19
CA ARG A 183 -9.40 12.51 -10.89
C ARG A 183 -10.87 12.07 -10.91
N HIS A 184 -11.44 11.78 -12.08
CA HIS A 184 -12.84 11.39 -12.23
C HIS A 184 -13.02 9.88 -12.35
N SER A 185 -14.18 9.37 -11.94
CA SER A 185 -14.52 7.94 -11.95
C SER A 185 -14.31 7.25 -13.30
N ARG A 186 -14.46 7.98 -14.42
CA ARG A 186 -14.25 7.44 -15.78
C ARG A 186 -12.81 6.95 -16.06
N ALA A 187 -11.85 7.40 -15.25
CA ALA A 187 -10.46 6.99 -15.36
C ALA A 187 -10.13 5.73 -14.57
N HIS A 188 -11.09 5.19 -13.85
CA HIS A 188 -10.91 4.07 -12.93
C HIS A 188 -11.86 2.93 -13.26
N ASN A 189 -11.54 1.72 -12.81
CA ASN A 189 -12.36 0.53 -12.99
C ASN A 189 -13.50 0.53 -11.97
N THR A 190 -14.49 1.40 -12.18
CA THR A 190 -15.64 1.56 -11.30
C THR A 190 -16.93 1.74 -12.10
N ILE A 191 -18.06 1.81 -11.40
CA ILE A 191 -19.39 1.92 -12.01
C ILE A 191 -19.70 3.38 -12.34
N LEU A 192 -20.16 3.62 -13.57
CA LEU A 192 -20.79 4.87 -14.00
C LEU A 192 -22.29 4.64 -14.19
N VAL A 193 -23.13 5.56 -13.74
CA VAL A 193 -24.57 5.52 -13.94
C VAL A 193 -24.94 6.52 -15.01
N ASN A 194 -25.47 6.05 -16.15
CA ASN A 194 -25.75 6.89 -17.34
C ASN A 194 -24.52 7.70 -17.81
N GLY A 195 -23.32 7.12 -17.70
CA GLY A 195 -22.07 7.81 -18.04
C GLY A 195 -21.60 8.85 -17.00
N ILE A 196 -22.34 9.03 -15.93
CA ILE A 196 -22.00 9.96 -14.84
C ILE A 196 -21.27 9.19 -13.74
N GLY A 197 -20.12 9.71 -13.36
CA GLY A 197 -19.30 9.19 -12.25
C GLY A 197 -19.64 9.85 -10.92
N GLN A 198 -18.88 9.47 -9.94
CA GLN A 198 -18.96 10.06 -8.59
C GLN A 198 -18.48 11.53 -8.63
N PRO A 199 -19.04 12.40 -7.81
CA PRO A 199 -18.57 13.77 -7.72
C PRO A 199 -17.15 13.82 -7.09
N PHE A 200 -16.30 14.71 -7.59
CA PHE A 200 -15.00 14.98 -6.98
C PHE A 200 -15.20 15.87 -5.75
N THR A 201 -15.55 15.27 -4.62
CA THR A 201 -15.84 15.95 -3.35
C THR A 201 -15.61 15.02 -2.16
N THR A 202 -15.32 15.61 -1.02
CA THR A 202 -15.20 14.89 0.26
C THR A 202 -16.51 14.24 0.73
N LYS A 203 -17.65 14.59 0.13
CA LYS A 203 -18.97 14.02 0.43
C LYS A 203 -19.28 12.75 -0.37
N GLY A 204 -18.49 12.42 -1.40
CA GLY A 204 -18.64 11.22 -2.23
C GLY A 204 -17.87 10.05 -1.64
N TYR A 205 -18.41 9.35 -0.66
CA TYR A 205 -17.76 8.24 0.04
C TYR A 205 -18.51 6.91 -0.18
N GLY A 206 -17.84 5.83 0.12
CA GLY A 206 -18.38 4.46 0.10
C GLY A 206 -18.13 3.75 1.43
N ASN A 207 -18.55 2.50 1.51
CA ASN A 207 -18.27 1.63 2.65
C ASN A 207 -18.23 0.16 2.19
N ILE A 208 -17.38 -0.64 2.83
CA ILE A 208 -17.37 -2.10 2.70
C ILE A 208 -18.06 -2.66 3.94
N ASN A 209 -19.22 -3.26 3.76
CA ASN A 209 -20.01 -3.78 4.88
C ASN A 209 -19.51 -5.13 5.39
N CYS A 210 -18.96 -5.96 4.52
CA CYS A 210 -18.27 -7.19 4.89
C CYS A 210 -17.22 -7.60 3.85
N ALA A 211 -16.19 -8.29 4.31
CA ALA A 211 -15.23 -9.02 3.48
C ALA A 211 -15.00 -10.39 4.13
N MET A 212 -15.30 -11.48 3.40
CA MET A 212 -15.22 -12.86 3.87
C MET A 212 -14.30 -13.66 2.97
#